data_37851a71f3fdb11a8a9db5edeaa81a82
#
_entry.id   37851a71f3fdb11a8a9db5edeaa81a82
#
_cell.length_a   1.000
_cell.length_b   1.000
_cell.length_c   1.000
_cell.angle_alpha   90.00
_cell.angle_beta   90.00
_cell.angle_gamma   90.00
#
_symmetry.space_group_name_H-M   'P 1'
#
loop_
_entity.id
_entity.type
_entity.pdbx_description
1 polymer ?
#
loop_
_entity_poly.entity_id
_entity_poly.type
_entity_poly.pdbx_seq_one_letter_code
_entity_poly.pdbx_strand_id
1 'polypeptide(L)'
;DILIADEPTTALDVTIQAQILELMQSLQKELGMAIIMITHDLGVVAQMCDEVIVMYAGSICEQGTADEIFYNPKHEYTKGLIRSIPTVDNDGEKLQPISGTPIDLLNMPAGCPFAPRCENAMKICLHQRCPRMQINDDHQAACWLTAKEELEKEGVCNG
;
A
#
# COMPACT_ATOMS: atom_id res chain seq x y z
N ASP A 1 8.62 23.20 -6.93
CA ASP A 1 9.75 22.38 -6.44
C ASP A 1 9.24 21.09 -5.83
N ILE A 2 10.09 20.04 -5.81
CA ILE A 2 9.75 18.72 -5.25
C ILE A 2 10.84 18.36 -4.24
N LEU A 3 10.42 17.96 -3.03
CA LEU A 3 11.27 17.36 -2.01
C LEU A 3 11.07 15.84 -2.03
N ILE A 4 12.17 15.08 -2.15
CA ILE A 4 12.16 13.62 -1.97
C ILE A 4 12.74 13.31 -0.60
N ALA A 5 11.95 12.72 0.29
CA ALA A 5 12.32 12.33 1.65
C ALA A 5 12.33 10.80 1.75
N ASP A 6 13.52 10.22 1.80
CA ASP A 6 13.74 8.79 1.91
C ASP A 6 13.94 8.40 3.37
N GLU A 7 12.95 7.75 3.96
CA GLU A 7 12.90 7.34 5.38
C GLU A 7 13.28 8.46 6.37
N PRO A 8 12.67 9.66 6.29
CA PRO A 8 13.14 10.84 7.01
C PRO A 8 13.02 10.73 8.54
N THR A 9 12.25 9.77 9.04
CA THR A 9 12.00 9.56 10.47
C THR A 9 12.62 8.28 11.03
N THR A 10 13.32 7.50 10.20
CA THR A 10 13.95 6.23 10.63
C THR A 10 14.99 6.49 11.72
N ALA A 11 14.97 5.65 12.75
CA ALA A 11 15.84 5.70 13.93
C ALA A 11 15.72 6.99 14.80
N LEU A 12 14.66 7.77 14.62
CA LEU A 12 14.36 8.91 15.51
C LEU A 12 13.41 8.47 16.63
N ASP A 13 13.52 9.12 17.79
CA ASP A 13 12.49 9.00 18.83
C ASP A 13 11.19 9.70 18.40
N VAL A 14 10.07 9.30 18.99
CA VAL A 14 8.73 9.77 18.63
C VAL A 14 8.59 11.30 18.66
N THR A 15 9.27 11.96 19.61
CA THR A 15 9.21 13.42 19.76
C THR A 15 9.92 14.12 18.61
N ILE A 16 11.11 13.66 18.25
CA ILE A 16 11.89 14.23 17.14
C ILE A 16 11.20 13.91 15.81
N GLN A 17 10.65 12.69 15.66
CA GLN A 17 9.84 12.34 14.49
C GLN A 17 8.70 13.33 14.27
N ALA A 18 7.89 13.62 15.30
CA ALA A 18 6.79 14.59 15.21
C ALA A 18 7.29 15.98 14.78
N GLN A 19 8.38 16.47 15.36
CA GLN A 19 8.96 17.76 15.00
C GLN A 19 9.43 17.84 13.54
N ILE A 20 10.05 16.78 13.02
CA ILE A 20 10.48 16.72 11.61
C ILE A 20 9.26 16.73 10.67
N LEU A 21 8.20 15.98 10.99
CA LEU A 21 6.98 15.96 10.19
C LEU A 21 6.28 17.34 10.19
N GLU A 22 6.19 18.00 11.35
CA GLU A 22 5.66 19.36 11.44
C GLU A 22 6.49 20.36 10.61
N LEU A 23 7.83 20.27 10.68
CA LEU A 23 8.72 21.11 9.89
C LEU A 23 8.49 20.89 8.39
N MET A 24 8.40 19.62 7.93
CA MET A 24 8.15 19.30 6.53
C MET A 24 6.80 19.86 6.05
N GLN A 25 5.74 19.74 6.85
CA GLN A 25 4.43 20.33 6.52
C GLN A 25 4.49 21.87 6.46
N SER A 26 5.24 22.51 7.35
CA SER A 26 5.40 23.96 7.37
C SER A 26 6.12 24.44 6.11
N LEU A 27 7.23 23.77 5.73
CA LEU A 27 7.96 24.07 4.51
C LEU A 27 7.13 23.83 3.24
N GLN A 28 6.35 22.75 3.21
CA GLN A 28 5.44 22.48 2.10
C GLN A 28 4.46 23.64 1.88
N LYS A 29 3.83 24.11 2.97
CA LYS A 29 2.86 25.22 2.91
C LYS A 29 3.53 26.56 2.55
N GLU A 30 4.68 26.86 3.15
CA GLU A 30 5.40 28.13 2.95
C GLU A 30 5.96 28.26 1.55
N LEU A 31 6.53 27.18 1.01
CA LEU A 31 7.22 27.18 -0.28
C LEU A 31 6.33 26.68 -1.44
N GLY A 32 5.14 26.16 -1.16
CA GLY A 32 4.23 25.61 -2.19
C GLY A 32 4.85 24.41 -2.91
N MET A 33 5.65 23.57 -2.21
CA MET A 33 6.34 22.44 -2.77
C MET A 33 5.55 21.14 -2.65
N ALA A 34 5.77 20.20 -3.56
CA ALA A 34 5.32 18.83 -3.42
C ALA A 34 6.35 18.00 -2.62
N ILE A 35 5.88 17.04 -1.81
CA ILE A 35 6.74 16.12 -1.05
C ILE A 35 6.47 14.70 -1.53
N ILE A 36 7.53 13.98 -1.93
CA ILE A 36 7.50 12.54 -2.14
C ILE A 36 8.16 11.89 -0.92
N MET A 37 7.37 11.19 -0.12
CA MET A 37 7.85 10.52 1.09
C MET A 37 7.98 9.01 0.83
N ILE A 38 9.15 8.45 1.10
CA ILE A 38 9.40 7.00 1.08
C ILE A 38 9.50 6.56 2.53
N THR A 39 8.58 5.70 2.97
CA THR A 39 8.54 5.23 4.36
C THR A 39 7.83 3.88 4.46
N HIS A 40 8.12 3.15 5.51
CA HIS A 40 7.39 1.94 5.91
C HIS A 40 6.42 2.20 7.08
N ASP A 41 6.38 3.42 7.60
CA ASP A 41 5.50 3.81 8.71
C ASP A 41 4.14 4.26 8.19
N LEU A 42 3.14 3.40 8.30
CA LEU A 42 1.77 3.66 7.87
C LEU A 42 1.09 4.77 8.68
N GLY A 43 1.51 5.00 9.94
CA GLY A 43 1.02 6.10 10.75
C GLY A 43 1.46 7.46 10.19
N VAL A 44 2.70 7.55 9.73
CA VAL A 44 3.23 8.74 9.04
C VAL A 44 2.49 8.95 7.71
N VAL A 45 2.29 7.88 6.93
CA VAL A 45 1.55 7.96 5.65
C VAL A 45 0.13 8.49 5.88
N ALA A 46 -0.60 7.95 6.85
CA ALA A 46 -1.97 8.37 7.17
C ALA A 46 -2.07 9.85 7.60
N GLN A 47 -1.01 10.37 8.22
CA GLN A 47 -0.97 11.74 8.73
C GLN A 47 -0.54 12.78 7.69
N MET A 48 0.29 12.39 6.73
CA MET A 48 1.05 13.30 5.90
C MET A 48 0.68 13.27 4.42
N CYS A 49 0.18 12.14 3.91
CA CYS A 49 0.06 11.91 2.48
C CYS A 49 -1.38 12.08 1.99
N ASP A 50 -1.55 12.81 0.88
CA ASP A 50 -2.82 12.91 0.15
C ASP A 50 -3.01 11.69 -0.75
N GLU A 51 -1.93 11.25 -1.42
CA GLU A 51 -1.88 10.08 -2.29
C GLU A 51 -0.85 9.07 -1.80
N VAL A 52 -1.14 7.79 -1.99
CA VAL A 52 -0.31 6.67 -1.54
C VAL A 52 -0.05 5.70 -2.67
N ILE A 53 1.20 5.30 -2.83
CA ILE A 53 1.64 4.24 -3.74
C ILE A 53 2.18 3.09 -2.89
N VAL A 54 1.49 1.95 -2.90
CA VAL A 54 1.92 0.74 -2.21
C VAL A 54 2.78 -0.10 -3.16
N MET A 55 4.00 -0.41 -2.74
CA MET A 55 4.95 -1.20 -3.53
C MET A 55 5.31 -2.50 -2.84
N TYR A 56 5.46 -3.57 -3.61
CA TYR A 56 5.99 -4.84 -3.16
C TYR A 56 6.99 -5.38 -4.17
N ALA A 57 8.18 -5.75 -3.72
CA ALA A 57 9.23 -6.31 -4.57
C ALA A 57 9.47 -5.50 -5.86
N GLY A 58 9.62 -4.17 -5.73
CA GLY A 58 9.89 -3.26 -6.86
C GLY A 58 8.71 -3.03 -7.82
N SER A 59 7.51 -3.55 -7.51
CA SER A 59 6.32 -3.38 -8.33
C SER A 59 5.24 -2.61 -7.57
N ILE A 60 4.51 -1.74 -8.27
CA ILE A 60 3.35 -1.05 -7.71
C ILE A 60 2.20 -2.06 -7.62
N CYS A 61 1.70 -2.26 -6.40
CA CYS A 61 0.56 -3.13 -6.11
C CYS A 61 -0.75 -2.37 -6.14
N GLU A 62 -0.74 -1.17 -5.59
CA GLU A 62 -1.92 -0.35 -5.42
C GLU A 62 -1.54 1.12 -5.34
N GLN A 63 -2.40 2.01 -5.82
CA GLN A 63 -2.22 3.46 -5.78
C GLN A 63 -3.59 4.12 -5.64
N GLY A 64 -3.67 5.13 -4.78
CA GLY A 64 -4.90 5.92 -4.60
C GLY A 64 -4.75 6.99 -3.56
N THR A 65 -5.85 7.70 -3.27
CA THR A 65 -5.89 8.62 -2.13
C THR A 65 -5.63 7.86 -0.82
N ALA A 66 -5.16 8.57 0.19
CA ALA A 66 -4.94 7.96 1.51
C ALA A 66 -6.22 7.27 2.01
N ASP A 67 -7.38 7.90 1.85
CA ASP A 67 -8.68 7.33 2.24
C ASP A 67 -8.98 6.01 1.52
N GLU A 68 -8.77 5.92 0.20
CA GLU A 68 -8.98 4.69 -0.56
C GLU A 68 -8.04 3.57 -0.10
N ILE A 69 -6.78 3.89 0.14
CA ILE A 69 -5.78 2.89 0.57
C ILE A 69 -6.07 2.38 1.98
N PHE A 70 -6.45 3.26 2.93
CA PHE A 70 -6.67 2.86 4.32
C PHE A 70 -8.04 2.24 4.58
N TYR A 71 -9.10 2.72 3.92
CA TYR A 71 -10.47 2.28 4.20
C TYR A 71 -11.07 1.36 3.14
N ASN A 72 -10.51 1.32 1.93
CA ASN A 72 -11.03 0.51 0.82
C ASN A 72 -9.93 -0.25 0.04
N PRO A 73 -8.91 -0.83 0.72
CA PRO A 73 -7.78 -1.50 0.05
C PRO A 73 -8.25 -2.64 -0.85
N LYS A 74 -7.62 -2.80 -2.00
CA LYS A 74 -7.97 -3.79 -3.03
C LYS A 74 -6.94 -4.90 -3.15
N HIS A 75 -5.65 -4.57 -3.08
CA HIS A 75 -4.60 -5.58 -3.17
C HIS A 75 -4.41 -6.29 -1.82
N GLU A 76 -4.30 -7.61 -1.84
CA GLU A 76 -4.18 -8.42 -0.61
C GLU A 76 -2.94 -8.07 0.25
N TYR A 77 -1.87 -7.58 -0.37
CA TYR A 77 -0.72 -7.05 0.36
C TYR A 77 -1.08 -5.80 1.17
N THR A 78 -1.79 -4.84 0.55
CA THR A 78 -2.25 -3.62 1.21
C THR A 78 -3.19 -3.94 2.38
N LYS A 79 -4.15 -4.85 2.16
CA LYS A 79 -5.04 -5.35 3.22
C LYS A 79 -4.24 -5.96 4.38
N GLY A 80 -3.18 -6.73 4.06
CA GLY A 80 -2.29 -7.32 5.06
C GLY A 80 -1.51 -6.26 5.85
N LEU A 81 -1.01 -5.22 5.18
CA LEU A 81 -0.34 -4.10 5.84
C LEU A 81 -1.28 -3.37 6.81
N ILE A 82 -2.49 -3.02 6.37
CA ILE A 82 -3.49 -2.34 7.20
C ILE A 82 -3.87 -3.19 8.42
N ARG A 83 -4.11 -4.51 8.25
CA ARG A 83 -4.41 -5.43 9.36
C ARG A 83 -3.26 -5.61 10.36
N SER A 84 -2.04 -5.28 9.98
CA SER A 84 -0.88 -5.34 10.88
C SER A 84 -0.65 -4.05 11.69
N ILE A 85 -1.44 -2.99 11.48
CA ILE A 85 -1.38 -1.77 12.27
C ILE A 85 -2.05 -2.01 13.63
N PRO A 86 -1.37 -1.67 14.76
CA PRO A 86 -2.00 -1.68 16.07
C PRO A 86 -3.11 -0.62 16.13
N THR A 87 -4.36 -1.04 16.35
CA THR A 87 -5.47 -0.12 16.58
C THR A 87 -5.83 -0.10 18.06
N VAL A 88 -6.14 1.09 18.61
CA VAL A 88 -6.46 1.28 20.04
C VAL A 88 -7.79 0.61 20.41
N ASP A 89 -8.67 0.39 19.45
CA ASP A 89 -10.03 -0.15 19.66
C ASP A 89 -10.12 -1.69 19.64
N ASN A 90 -9.02 -2.39 19.32
CA ASN A 90 -9.01 -3.85 19.32
C ASN A 90 -8.59 -4.40 20.69
N ASP A 91 -9.52 -4.35 21.66
CA ASP A 91 -9.41 -5.09 22.92
C ASP A 91 -9.32 -6.62 22.63
N GLY A 92 -8.10 -7.10 22.37
CA GLY A 92 -7.79 -8.54 22.35
C GLY A 92 -7.68 -9.22 20.99
N GLU A 93 -7.89 -8.57 19.86
CA GLU A 93 -7.53 -9.16 18.56
C GLU A 93 -6.00 -9.13 18.36
N LYS A 94 -5.41 -10.31 18.21
CA LYS A 94 -3.98 -10.44 17.90
C LYS A 94 -3.70 -9.80 16.56
N LEU A 95 -2.70 -8.90 16.51
CA LEU A 95 -2.12 -8.42 15.27
C LEU A 95 -1.88 -9.61 14.33
N GLN A 96 -2.37 -9.52 13.10
CA GLN A 96 -2.18 -10.56 12.09
C GLN A 96 -1.04 -10.14 11.15
N PRO A 97 0.20 -10.53 11.45
CA PRO A 97 1.31 -10.22 10.58
C PRO A 97 1.15 -10.96 9.25
N ILE A 98 1.64 -10.36 8.17
CA ILE A 98 1.66 -11.01 6.86
C ILE A 98 2.56 -12.25 6.94
N SER A 99 1.96 -13.43 6.78
CA SER A 99 2.65 -14.73 6.89
C SER A 99 3.68 -14.93 5.78
N GLY A 100 4.63 -15.86 6.03
CA GLY A 100 5.63 -16.28 5.06
C GLY A 100 6.84 -15.36 4.93
N THR A 101 7.83 -15.80 4.16
CA THR A 101 9.09 -15.09 3.92
C THR A 101 8.95 -14.13 2.74
N PRO A 102 9.52 -12.92 2.81
CA PRO A 102 9.61 -12.04 1.64
C PRO A 102 10.28 -12.73 0.46
N ILE A 103 9.85 -12.35 -0.74
CA ILE A 103 10.36 -12.96 -1.97
C ILE A 103 11.83 -12.63 -2.20
N ASP A 104 12.56 -13.58 -2.80
CA ASP A 104 13.90 -13.34 -3.31
C ASP A 104 13.85 -12.49 -4.57
N LEU A 105 14.41 -11.28 -4.49
CA LEU A 105 14.43 -10.33 -5.61
C LEU A 105 15.30 -10.79 -6.79
N LEU A 106 16.22 -11.72 -6.57
CA LEU A 106 17.06 -12.28 -7.64
C LEU A 106 16.30 -13.30 -8.48
N ASN A 107 15.28 -13.94 -7.91
CA ASN A 107 14.47 -14.98 -8.55
C ASN A 107 13.00 -14.59 -8.60
N MET A 108 12.70 -13.47 -9.24
CA MET A 108 11.34 -12.94 -9.34
C MET A 108 10.42 -13.89 -10.12
N PRO A 109 9.19 -14.19 -9.61
CA PRO A 109 8.23 -15.02 -10.32
C PRO A 109 7.70 -14.30 -11.56
N ALA A 110 7.25 -15.08 -12.54
CA ALA A 110 6.56 -14.58 -13.72
C ALA A 110 5.20 -13.92 -13.36
N GLY A 111 4.57 -14.42 -12.30
CA GLY A 111 3.28 -13.95 -11.79
C GLY A 111 3.37 -12.81 -10.78
N CYS A 112 2.33 -12.69 -9.95
CA CYS A 112 2.28 -11.71 -8.87
C CYS A 112 3.38 -11.99 -7.84
N PRO A 113 4.25 -11.02 -7.51
CA PRO A 113 5.33 -11.23 -6.53
C PRO A 113 4.81 -11.57 -5.13
N PHE A 114 3.61 -11.13 -4.79
CA PHE A 114 2.98 -11.41 -3.49
C PHE A 114 2.27 -12.77 -3.45
N ALA A 115 2.04 -13.44 -4.59
CA ALA A 115 1.28 -14.70 -4.65
C ALA A 115 1.75 -15.78 -3.66
N PRO A 116 3.05 -16.00 -3.38
CA PRO A 116 3.50 -17.00 -2.42
C PRO A 116 3.07 -16.74 -0.97
N ARG A 117 2.69 -15.49 -0.65
CA ARG A 117 2.27 -15.05 0.69
C ARG A 117 0.78 -14.67 0.74
N CYS A 118 0.10 -14.71 -0.41
CA CYS A 118 -1.29 -14.33 -0.54
C CYS A 118 -2.20 -15.51 -0.22
N GLU A 119 -3.01 -15.39 0.84
CA GLU A 119 -3.97 -16.43 1.25
C GLU A 119 -5.05 -16.69 0.20
N ASN A 120 -5.33 -15.67 -0.63
CA ASN A 120 -6.34 -15.72 -1.69
C ASN A 120 -5.74 -15.88 -3.09
N ALA A 121 -4.50 -16.41 -3.19
CA ALA A 121 -3.82 -16.56 -4.48
C ALA A 121 -4.57 -17.52 -5.41
N MET A 122 -4.90 -17.05 -6.60
CA MET A 122 -5.48 -17.86 -7.68
C MET A 122 -4.37 -18.45 -8.56
N LYS A 123 -4.68 -19.50 -9.32
CA LYS A 123 -3.73 -20.13 -10.25
C LYS A 123 -3.08 -19.12 -11.22
N ILE A 124 -3.85 -18.15 -11.72
CA ILE A 124 -3.35 -17.10 -12.61
C ILE A 124 -2.29 -16.24 -11.93
N CYS A 125 -2.41 -15.97 -10.62
CA CYS A 125 -1.46 -15.17 -9.86
C CYS A 125 -0.04 -15.78 -9.85
N LEU A 126 0.09 -17.09 -10.04
CA LEU A 126 1.38 -17.78 -10.07
C LEU A 126 2.11 -17.62 -11.42
N HIS A 127 1.36 -17.36 -12.48
CA HIS A 127 1.88 -17.42 -13.86
C HIS A 127 1.87 -16.07 -14.57
N GLN A 128 0.99 -15.14 -14.16
CA GLN A 128 0.79 -13.88 -14.86
C GLN A 128 0.61 -12.73 -13.85
N ARG A 129 1.30 -11.61 -14.12
CA ARG A 129 1.10 -10.35 -13.38
C ARG A 129 -0.22 -9.72 -13.80
N CYS A 130 -0.99 -9.27 -12.83
CA CYS A 130 -2.16 -8.45 -13.11
C CYS A 130 -1.71 -7.06 -13.57
N PRO A 131 -2.23 -6.53 -14.68
CA PRO A 131 -2.02 -5.12 -15.02
C PRO A 131 -2.68 -4.24 -13.94
N ARG A 132 -2.20 -3.01 -13.80
CA ARG A 132 -2.90 -2.03 -12.96
C ARG A 132 -4.23 -1.68 -13.63
N MET A 133 -5.29 -1.84 -12.88
CA MET A 133 -6.65 -1.54 -13.33
C MET A 133 -7.20 -0.35 -12.55
N GLN A 134 -7.95 0.49 -13.23
CA GLN A 134 -8.71 1.55 -12.61
C GLN A 134 -9.90 0.95 -11.87
N ILE A 135 -10.04 1.27 -10.58
CA ILE A 135 -11.18 0.88 -9.73
C ILE A 135 -12.21 2.00 -9.70
N ASN A 136 -11.72 3.23 -9.50
CA ASN A 136 -12.48 4.46 -9.61
C ASN A 136 -11.51 5.60 -10.03
N ASP A 137 -11.96 6.84 -10.07
CA ASP A 137 -11.18 7.99 -10.54
C ASP A 137 -9.85 8.15 -9.78
N ASP A 138 -9.83 7.81 -8.49
CA ASP A 138 -8.73 8.05 -7.57
C ASP A 138 -8.05 6.76 -7.05
N HIS A 139 -8.36 5.59 -7.63
CA HIS A 139 -7.87 4.31 -7.12
C HIS A 139 -7.53 3.30 -8.22
N GLN A 140 -6.32 2.74 -8.17
CA GLN A 140 -5.82 1.70 -9.06
C GLN A 140 -5.25 0.52 -8.26
N ALA A 141 -5.44 -0.71 -8.74
CA ALA A 141 -4.85 -1.90 -8.14
C ALA A 141 -4.40 -2.92 -9.18
N ALA A 142 -3.33 -3.66 -8.85
CA ALA A 142 -2.77 -4.73 -9.68
C ALA A 142 -3.08 -6.11 -9.07
N CYS A 143 -4.36 -6.46 -8.93
CA CYS A 143 -4.81 -7.68 -8.27
C CYS A 143 -5.85 -8.44 -9.10
N TRP A 144 -5.58 -9.71 -9.40
CA TRP A 144 -6.52 -10.56 -10.16
C TRP A 144 -7.79 -10.87 -9.39
N LEU A 145 -7.75 -10.90 -8.06
CA LEU A 145 -8.95 -11.06 -7.25
C LEU A 145 -9.88 -9.87 -7.42
N THR A 146 -9.32 -8.67 -7.29
CA THR A 146 -10.07 -7.42 -7.53
C THR A 146 -10.58 -7.34 -8.96
N ALA A 147 -9.76 -7.75 -9.96
CA ALA A 147 -10.20 -7.84 -11.35
C ALA A 147 -11.45 -8.69 -11.53
N LYS A 148 -11.46 -9.85 -10.87
CA LYS A 148 -12.61 -10.75 -10.89
C LYS A 148 -13.84 -10.11 -10.24
N GLU A 149 -13.67 -9.50 -9.07
CA GLU A 149 -14.75 -8.83 -8.35
C GLU A 149 -15.39 -7.68 -9.16
N GLU A 150 -14.59 -6.88 -9.85
CA GLU A 150 -15.09 -5.79 -10.68
C GLU A 150 -15.84 -6.31 -11.92
N LEU A 151 -15.32 -7.35 -12.60
CA LEU A 151 -16.02 -8.00 -13.72
C LEU A 151 -17.35 -8.64 -13.32
N GLU A 152 -17.44 -9.19 -12.11
CA GLU A 152 -18.67 -9.75 -11.56
C GLU A 152 -19.72 -8.64 -11.28
N LYS A 153 -19.29 -7.48 -10.81
CA LYS A 153 -20.18 -6.32 -10.61
C LYS A 153 -20.72 -5.75 -11.92
N GLU A 154 -19.90 -5.74 -12.97
CA GLU A 154 -20.33 -5.28 -14.31
C GLU A 154 -21.21 -6.30 -15.06
N GLY A 155 -21.50 -7.46 -14.48
CA GLY A 155 -22.36 -8.48 -15.04
C GLY A 155 -21.77 -9.24 -16.23
N VAL A 156 -20.47 -9.16 -16.45
CA VAL A 156 -19.75 -9.78 -17.57
C VAL A 156 -19.49 -11.29 -17.32
N CYS A 157 -19.63 -11.78 -16.09
CA CYS A 157 -19.42 -13.17 -15.73
C CYS A 157 -20.74 -13.92 -15.52
N ASN A 158 -21.61 -14.00 -16.54
CA ASN A 158 -22.73 -14.93 -16.62
C ASN A 158 -22.56 -15.82 -17.86
N GLY A 159 -21.73 -16.85 -17.71
CA GLY A 159 -21.51 -17.85 -18.74
C GLY A 159 -20.70 -19.01 -18.19
#